data_0bde41bd71c6a1663b58f0664ed78fa7
#
_entry.id   0bde41bd71c6a1663b58f0664ed78fa7
#
_cell.length_a   1.000
_cell.length_b   1.000
_cell.length_c   1.000
_cell.angle_alpha   90.00
_cell.angle_beta   90.00
_cell.angle_gamma   90.00
#
_symmetry.space_group_name_H-M   'P 1'
#
loop_
_entity.id
_entity.type
_entity.pdbx_description
1 polymer ?
#
loop_
_entity_poly.entity_id
_entity_poly.type
_entity_poly.pdbx_seq_one_letter_code
_entity_poly.pdbx_strand_id
1 'polypeptide(L)'
;MLNYDAVNKILIKNKILAPGLISQNYKKNFIEIEDFGNKNMLEKIQSSKNKLNEYKKILKILYQIQKIKNFKTQNFLKKKFNLSNYSKAKILKESYLFLDWYLAANKLIIQKRYLKKNLKKIIDNLYLNLKIKHKVFVHRDFHVSNMMFYKNKIALIDSQDAVLGNPAYDLASLIDDVRIKTSNSFKSNILKVFLSSYKYKNETQFINDFEILSVLRNLKIIGIFTRLANRDKKKKYLKLIPYAWKLIDNLSLIHI
;
A
#
# COMPACT_ATOMS: atom_id res chain seq x y z
N MET A 1 17.34 0.01 -7.77
CA MET A 1 18.21 1.17 -7.52
C MET A 1 17.74 2.43 -8.26
N LEU A 2 17.65 2.45 -9.60
CA LEU A 2 17.31 3.67 -10.38
C LEU A 2 15.94 4.28 -10.01
N ASN A 3 14.90 3.45 -9.90
CA ASN A 3 13.57 3.91 -9.48
C ASN A 3 13.58 4.39 -8.02
N TYR A 4 14.31 3.71 -7.13
CA TYR A 4 14.42 4.09 -5.73
C TYR A 4 14.98 5.50 -5.58
N ASP A 5 16.13 5.79 -6.22
CA ASP A 5 16.73 7.12 -6.22
C ASP A 5 15.80 8.18 -6.83
N ALA A 6 15.19 7.88 -7.98
CA ALA A 6 14.31 8.82 -8.66
C ALA A 6 13.05 9.14 -7.82
N VAL A 7 12.41 8.14 -7.23
CA VAL A 7 11.21 8.35 -6.41
C VAL A 7 11.56 9.10 -5.13
N ASN A 8 12.67 8.75 -4.46
CA ASN A 8 13.11 9.47 -3.27
C ASN A 8 13.43 10.94 -3.58
N LYS A 9 14.05 11.25 -4.72
CA LYS A 9 14.24 12.63 -5.18
C LYS A 9 12.93 13.39 -5.34
N ILE A 10 11.87 12.75 -5.87
CA ILE A 10 10.54 13.35 -5.94
C ILE A 10 10.01 13.66 -4.53
N LEU A 11 10.10 12.71 -3.60
CA LEU A 11 9.65 12.88 -2.22
C LEU A 11 10.41 14.02 -1.52
N ILE A 12 11.73 14.00 -1.56
CA ILE A 12 12.61 14.99 -0.91
C ILE A 12 12.35 16.40 -1.47
N LYS A 13 12.23 16.54 -2.80
CA LYS A 13 11.88 17.81 -3.45
C LYS A 13 10.55 18.38 -2.98
N ASN A 14 9.63 17.52 -2.56
CA ASN A 14 8.33 17.90 -2.01
C ASN A 14 8.32 17.93 -0.47
N LYS A 15 9.49 18.03 0.18
CA LYS A 15 9.65 18.14 1.64
C LYS A 15 9.13 16.93 2.41
N ILE A 16 9.06 15.77 1.78
CA ILE A 16 8.80 14.48 2.43
C ILE A 16 10.15 13.85 2.76
N LEU A 17 10.33 13.45 4.02
CA LEU A 17 11.56 12.80 4.44
C LEU A 17 11.62 11.38 3.85
N ALA A 18 12.63 11.13 3.03
CA ALA A 18 12.92 9.85 2.39
C ALA A 18 14.44 9.71 2.25
N PRO A 19 15.00 8.49 2.17
CA PRO A 19 16.46 8.31 2.14
C PRO A 19 17.09 8.95 0.90
N GLY A 20 18.01 9.90 1.14
CA GLY A 20 18.86 10.44 0.10
C GLY A 20 19.93 9.43 -0.34
N LEU A 21 20.38 9.56 -1.59
CA LEU A 21 21.50 8.77 -2.09
C LEU A 21 22.82 9.39 -1.59
N ILE A 22 23.66 8.58 -0.93
CA ILE A 22 25.00 8.98 -0.47
C ILE A 22 26.02 8.62 -1.55
N SER A 23 26.04 7.35 -1.96
CA SER A 23 26.95 6.85 -2.99
C SER A 23 26.30 5.78 -3.86
N GLN A 24 26.92 5.48 -4.99
CA GLN A 24 26.45 4.41 -5.87
C GLN A 24 27.61 3.69 -6.56
N ASN A 25 27.44 2.40 -6.74
CA ASN A 25 28.24 1.61 -7.66
C ASN A 25 27.31 0.74 -8.51
N TYR A 26 26.81 1.34 -9.58
CA TYR A 26 25.84 0.70 -10.45
C TYR A 26 26.37 -0.59 -11.10
N LYS A 27 27.67 -0.62 -11.44
CA LYS A 27 28.33 -1.81 -12.01
C LYS A 27 28.34 -2.98 -11.04
N LYS A 28 28.51 -2.72 -9.75
CA LYS A 28 28.50 -3.74 -8.68
C LYS A 28 27.11 -3.96 -8.06
N ASN A 29 26.06 -3.34 -8.61
CA ASN A 29 24.66 -3.47 -8.18
C ASN A 29 24.38 -3.06 -6.72
N PHE A 30 25.01 -1.99 -6.21
CA PHE A 30 24.66 -1.44 -4.91
C PHE A 30 24.55 0.09 -4.92
N ILE A 31 23.80 0.61 -3.97
CA ILE A 31 23.71 2.02 -3.60
C ILE A 31 23.83 2.15 -2.08
N GLU A 32 24.40 3.23 -1.65
CA GLU A 32 24.46 3.64 -0.26
C GLU A 32 23.48 4.81 -0.06
N ILE A 33 22.66 4.73 0.97
CA ILE A 33 21.57 5.68 1.23
C ILE A 33 21.60 6.14 2.68
N GLU A 34 20.93 7.25 3.00
CA GLU A 34 20.76 7.71 4.37
C GLU A 34 20.08 6.63 5.23
N ASP A 35 20.63 6.44 6.44
CA ASP A 35 20.06 5.57 7.47
C ASP A 35 19.25 6.40 8.46
N PHE A 36 17.99 6.02 8.65
CA PHE A 36 17.09 6.61 9.63
C PHE A 36 17.04 5.83 10.95
N GLY A 37 17.97 4.92 11.17
CA GLY A 37 18.09 4.12 12.40
C GLY A 37 17.02 3.02 12.49
N ASN A 38 16.78 2.53 13.69
CA ASN A 38 15.98 1.30 13.91
C ASN A 38 14.55 1.56 14.43
N LYS A 39 14.17 2.81 14.72
CA LYS A 39 12.85 3.12 15.28
C LYS A 39 11.82 3.25 14.18
N ASN A 40 10.96 2.25 13.99
CA ASN A 40 9.87 2.29 13.04
C ASN A 40 8.54 2.76 13.67
N MET A 41 7.59 3.19 12.82
CA MET A 41 6.29 3.66 13.29
C MET A 41 5.39 2.54 13.81
N LEU A 42 5.61 1.28 13.43
CA LEU A 42 4.87 0.13 13.97
C LEU A 42 5.11 0.01 15.48
N GLU A 43 6.37 -0.02 15.90
CA GLU A 43 6.76 -0.08 17.33
C GLU A 43 6.24 1.14 18.09
N LYS A 44 6.38 2.34 17.49
CA LYS A 44 5.88 3.57 18.09
C LYS A 44 4.37 3.56 18.32
N ILE A 45 3.59 3.06 17.36
CA ILE A 45 2.12 2.96 17.50
C ILE A 45 1.76 1.90 18.54
N GLN A 46 2.46 0.77 18.57
CA GLN A 46 2.21 -0.30 19.55
C GLN A 46 2.44 0.18 20.98
N SER A 47 3.46 0.99 21.22
CA SER A 47 3.80 1.55 22.54
C SER A 47 3.05 2.85 22.89
N SER A 48 2.35 3.47 21.93
CA SER A 48 1.67 4.75 22.16
C SER A 48 0.37 4.60 22.94
N LYS A 49 0.18 5.43 23.96
CA LYS A 49 -1.09 5.59 24.67
C LYS A 49 -2.16 6.26 23.80
N ASN A 50 -1.77 7.09 22.84
CA ASN A 50 -2.67 7.80 21.94
C ASN A 50 -2.37 7.43 20.47
N LYS A 51 -2.79 6.23 20.07
CA LYS A 51 -2.60 5.72 18.70
C LYS A 51 -3.19 6.62 17.64
N LEU A 52 -4.36 7.22 17.88
CA LEU A 52 -5.01 8.10 16.93
C LEU A 52 -4.16 9.31 16.58
N ASN A 53 -3.45 9.89 17.55
CA ASN A 53 -2.56 11.01 17.30
C ASN A 53 -1.38 10.62 16.38
N GLU A 54 -0.84 9.42 16.55
CA GLU A 54 0.21 8.94 15.64
C GLU A 54 -0.32 8.73 14.23
N TYR A 55 -1.53 8.17 14.08
CA TYR A 55 -2.19 8.05 12.77
C TYR A 55 -2.46 9.41 12.13
N LYS A 56 -2.88 10.44 12.89
CA LYS A 56 -3.06 11.81 12.36
C LYS A 56 -1.77 12.37 11.74
N LYS A 57 -0.60 12.10 12.36
CA LYS A 57 0.69 12.50 11.79
C LYS A 57 0.97 11.79 10.46
N ILE A 58 0.66 10.48 10.37
CA ILE A 58 0.82 9.69 9.15
C ILE A 58 -0.13 10.18 8.05
N LEU A 59 -1.40 10.46 8.40
CA LEU A 59 -2.40 10.99 7.46
C LEU A 59 -1.96 12.34 6.87
N LYS A 60 -1.28 13.19 7.65
CA LYS A 60 -0.70 14.45 7.15
C LYS A 60 0.34 14.18 6.04
N ILE A 61 1.18 13.16 6.21
CA ILE A 61 2.15 12.77 5.18
C ILE A 61 1.43 12.21 3.94
N LEU A 62 0.43 11.34 4.14
CA LEU A 62 -0.38 10.82 3.04
C LEU A 62 -0.97 11.95 2.20
N TYR A 63 -1.55 12.94 2.85
CA TYR A 63 -2.08 14.11 2.15
C TYR A 63 -1.00 14.90 1.42
N GLN A 64 0.18 15.08 2.02
CA GLN A 64 1.29 15.78 1.37
C GLN A 64 1.77 15.07 0.11
N ILE A 65 1.95 13.75 0.13
CA ILE A 65 2.36 12.99 -1.06
C ILE A 65 1.30 13.03 -2.16
N GLN A 66 0.00 13.03 -1.81
CA GLN A 66 -1.10 13.16 -2.77
C GLN A 66 -1.17 14.56 -3.42
N LYS A 67 -0.59 15.58 -2.79
CA LYS A 67 -0.50 16.94 -3.36
C LYS A 67 0.67 17.13 -4.32
N ILE A 68 1.57 16.18 -4.45
CA ILE A 68 2.67 16.26 -5.42
C ILE A 68 2.09 16.42 -6.82
N LYS A 69 2.62 17.39 -7.58
CA LYS A 69 2.18 17.70 -8.96
C LYS A 69 3.24 17.33 -9.99
N ASN A 70 4.52 17.45 -9.61
CA ASN A 70 5.61 17.14 -10.52
C ASN A 70 6.16 15.73 -10.23
N PHE A 71 5.91 14.83 -11.16
CA PHE A 71 6.28 13.41 -11.08
C PHE A 71 7.52 13.08 -11.94
N LYS A 72 8.18 14.11 -12.48
CA LYS A 72 9.36 13.96 -13.36
C LYS A 72 10.62 14.31 -12.61
N THR A 73 11.69 13.54 -12.84
CA THR A 73 13.03 13.78 -12.30
C THR A 73 14.09 13.08 -13.16
N GLN A 74 15.32 13.08 -12.69
CA GLN A 74 16.40 12.26 -13.23
C GLN A 74 16.95 11.37 -12.11
N ASN A 75 17.25 10.10 -12.44
CA ASN A 75 17.98 9.23 -11.53
C ASN A 75 19.50 9.56 -11.51
N PHE A 76 20.26 8.87 -10.66
CA PHE A 76 21.71 9.14 -10.51
C PHE A 76 22.53 8.86 -11.78
N LEU A 77 22.00 8.13 -12.75
CA LEU A 77 22.60 8.00 -14.09
C LEU A 77 22.16 9.12 -15.05
N LYS A 78 21.56 10.21 -14.56
CA LYS A 78 21.00 11.31 -15.35
C LYS A 78 19.91 10.89 -16.35
N LYS A 79 19.40 9.66 -16.27
CA LYS A 79 18.29 9.19 -17.12
C LYS A 79 16.98 9.82 -16.65
N LYS A 80 16.19 10.31 -17.60
CA LYS A 80 14.84 10.84 -17.33
C LYS A 80 13.96 9.76 -16.69
N PHE A 81 13.26 10.14 -15.63
CA PHE A 81 12.29 9.31 -14.94
C PHE A 81 10.95 10.04 -14.85
N ASN A 82 9.87 9.32 -15.08
CA ASN A 82 8.51 9.79 -14.86
C ASN A 82 7.72 8.68 -14.15
N LEU A 83 6.98 9.06 -13.13
CA LEU A 83 6.19 8.11 -12.36
C LEU A 83 5.12 7.45 -13.26
N SER A 84 5.11 6.12 -13.30
CA SER A 84 4.20 5.36 -14.16
C SER A 84 2.79 5.28 -13.56
N ASN A 85 1.79 5.03 -14.41
CA ASN A 85 0.43 4.78 -13.93
C ASN A 85 0.28 3.39 -13.29
N TYR A 86 -0.51 3.32 -12.23
CA TYR A 86 -1.02 2.07 -11.70
C TYR A 86 -2.15 1.58 -12.61
N SER A 87 -1.78 0.85 -13.66
CA SER A 87 -2.72 0.41 -14.68
C SER A 87 -3.69 -0.66 -14.16
N LYS A 88 -4.86 -0.77 -14.80
CA LYS A 88 -5.82 -1.88 -14.59
C LYS A 88 -5.13 -3.24 -14.62
N ALA A 89 -4.32 -3.47 -15.67
CA ALA A 89 -3.61 -4.73 -15.82
C ALA A 89 -2.69 -5.05 -14.65
N LYS A 90 -1.99 -4.03 -14.08
CA LYS A 90 -1.09 -4.21 -12.93
C LYS A 90 -1.87 -4.51 -11.65
N ILE A 91 -2.95 -3.76 -11.37
CA ILE A 91 -3.79 -3.99 -10.18
C ILE A 91 -4.42 -5.38 -10.22
N LEU A 92 -5.03 -5.75 -11.35
CA LEU A 92 -5.65 -7.06 -11.50
C LEU A 92 -4.64 -8.20 -11.42
N LYS A 93 -3.48 -8.07 -12.08
CA LYS A 93 -2.39 -9.06 -11.98
C LYS A 93 -1.95 -9.30 -10.53
N GLU A 94 -1.88 -8.24 -9.73
CA GLU A 94 -1.53 -8.35 -8.32
C GLU A 94 -2.64 -9.03 -7.51
N SER A 95 -3.91 -8.68 -7.74
CA SER A 95 -5.04 -9.32 -7.06
C SER A 95 -5.20 -10.79 -7.45
N TYR A 96 -4.85 -11.16 -8.71
CA TYR A 96 -4.87 -12.56 -9.17
C TYR A 96 -3.82 -13.45 -8.49
N LEU A 97 -2.83 -12.90 -7.79
CA LEU A 97 -1.94 -13.71 -6.95
C LEU A 97 -2.72 -14.56 -5.94
N PHE A 98 -3.88 -14.09 -5.50
CA PHE A 98 -4.82 -14.90 -4.72
C PHE A 98 -5.23 -16.19 -5.43
N LEU A 99 -5.63 -16.07 -6.69
CA LEU A 99 -6.06 -17.21 -7.51
C LEU A 99 -4.89 -18.16 -7.83
N ASP A 100 -3.73 -17.60 -8.10
CA ASP A 100 -2.57 -18.36 -8.57
C ASP A 100 -1.83 -19.06 -7.42
N TRP A 101 -1.92 -18.54 -6.22
CA TRP A 101 -1.20 -19.08 -5.07
C TRP A 101 -2.11 -19.63 -3.99
N TYR A 102 -3.05 -18.84 -3.46
CA TYR A 102 -3.88 -19.26 -2.34
C TYR A 102 -4.93 -20.30 -2.77
N LEU A 103 -5.71 -19.99 -3.80
CA LEU A 103 -6.70 -20.94 -4.33
C LEU A 103 -6.02 -22.22 -4.86
N ALA A 104 -4.90 -22.08 -5.58
CA ALA A 104 -4.16 -23.23 -6.12
C ALA A 104 -3.60 -24.15 -5.02
N ALA A 105 -3.10 -23.57 -3.91
CA ALA A 105 -2.54 -24.32 -2.79
C ALA A 105 -3.59 -25.03 -1.92
N ASN A 106 -4.84 -24.57 -1.95
CA ASN A 106 -5.90 -25.14 -1.10
C ASN A 106 -6.37 -26.49 -1.64
N LYS A 107 -5.99 -27.59 -0.97
CA LYS A 107 -6.33 -28.96 -1.38
C LYS A 107 -7.79 -29.34 -1.18
N LEU A 108 -8.53 -28.62 -0.32
CA LEU A 108 -9.93 -28.91 0.00
C LEU A 108 -10.92 -28.43 -1.08
N ILE A 109 -10.45 -27.61 -2.02
CA ILE A 109 -11.31 -27.08 -3.09
C ILE A 109 -11.27 -28.04 -4.28
N ILE A 110 -12.40 -28.68 -4.55
CA ILE A 110 -12.55 -29.70 -5.61
C ILE A 110 -12.67 -29.04 -6.99
N GLN A 111 -13.54 -28.04 -7.15
CA GLN A 111 -13.83 -27.38 -8.43
C GLN A 111 -12.98 -26.13 -8.69
N LYS A 112 -11.66 -26.21 -8.53
CA LYS A 112 -10.76 -25.05 -8.62
C LYS A 112 -10.87 -24.26 -9.93
N ARG A 113 -11.02 -24.94 -11.07
CA ARG A 113 -11.08 -24.29 -12.39
C ARG A 113 -12.33 -23.42 -12.53
N TYR A 114 -13.48 -23.92 -12.09
CA TYR A 114 -14.74 -23.19 -12.11
C TYR A 114 -14.69 -22.00 -11.16
N LEU A 115 -14.26 -22.24 -9.91
CA LEU A 115 -14.14 -21.21 -8.90
C LEU A 115 -13.13 -20.11 -9.30
N LYS A 116 -11.98 -20.48 -9.88
CA LYS A 116 -11.00 -19.52 -10.42
C LYS A 116 -11.60 -18.61 -11.47
N LYS A 117 -12.40 -19.16 -12.40
CA LYS A 117 -13.08 -18.37 -13.44
C LYS A 117 -14.07 -17.37 -12.87
N ASN A 118 -14.89 -17.79 -11.90
CA ASN A 118 -15.89 -16.91 -11.26
C ASN A 118 -15.25 -15.84 -10.39
N LEU A 119 -14.28 -16.19 -9.54
CA LEU A 119 -13.55 -15.23 -8.72
C LEU A 119 -12.81 -14.21 -9.58
N LYS A 120 -12.25 -14.62 -10.72
CA LYS A 120 -11.64 -13.69 -11.66
C LYS A 120 -12.65 -12.64 -12.16
N LYS A 121 -13.86 -13.06 -12.54
CA LYS A 121 -14.93 -12.13 -12.95
C LYS A 121 -15.31 -11.16 -11.82
N ILE A 122 -15.41 -11.65 -10.59
CA ILE A 122 -15.71 -10.80 -9.42
C ILE A 122 -14.61 -9.76 -9.21
N ILE A 123 -13.35 -10.18 -9.24
CA ILE A 123 -12.19 -9.26 -9.10
C ILE A 123 -12.18 -8.21 -10.22
N ASP A 124 -12.47 -8.62 -11.48
CA ASP A 124 -12.56 -7.71 -12.60
C ASP A 124 -13.70 -6.69 -12.42
N ASN A 125 -14.85 -7.14 -11.95
CA ASN A 125 -16.01 -6.29 -11.65
C ASN A 125 -15.72 -5.29 -10.52
N LEU A 126 -15.09 -5.72 -9.44
CA LEU A 126 -14.68 -4.80 -8.37
C LEU A 126 -13.84 -3.65 -8.94
N TYR A 127 -12.84 -3.96 -9.77
CA TYR A 127 -12.04 -2.91 -10.40
C TYR A 127 -12.86 -1.97 -11.28
N LEU A 128 -13.82 -2.50 -12.04
CA LEU A 128 -14.66 -1.70 -12.95
C LEU A 128 -15.57 -0.74 -12.19
N ASN A 129 -15.90 -1.04 -10.93
CA ASN A 129 -16.73 -0.19 -10.07
C ASN A 129 -15.97 0.95 -9.37
N LEU A 130 -14.67 1.12 -9.61
CA LEU A 130 -13.93 2.29 -9.13
C LEU A 130 -14.46 3.58 -9.78
N LYS A 131 -14.77 4.57 -8.94
CA LYS A 131 -15.43 5.83 -9.34
C LYS A 131 -14.44 6.96 -9.61
N ILE A 132 -13.34 7.04 -8.83
CA ILE A 132 -12.38 8.14 -8.90
C ILE A 132 -11.44 7.94 -10.09
N LYS A 133 -11.44 8.92 -11.00
CA LYS A 133 -10.63 8.88 -12.23
C LYS A 133 -9.31 9.65 -12.12
N HIS A 134 -9.24 10.68 -11.27
CA HIS A 134 -8.01 11.43 -11.07
C HIS A 134 -6.97 10.58 -10.31
N LYS A 135 -5.70 10.85 -10.60
CA LYS A 135 -4.60 10.09 -10.03
C LYS A 135 -3.70 11.00 -9.22
N VAL A 136 -3.19 10.44 -8.13
CA VAL A 136 -2.24 11.07 -7.23
C VAL A 136 -0.99 10.20 -7.10
N PHE A 137 0.04 10.70 -6.44
CA PHE A 137 1.15 9.87 -6.00
C PHE A 137 0.63 8.78 -5.06
N VAL A 138 0.94 7.52 -5.36
CA VAL A 138 0.62 6.33 -4.55
C VAL A 138 1.93 5.59 -4.27
N HIS A 139 2.25 5.43 -3.00
CA HIS A 139 3.43 4.71 -2.52
C HIS A 139 3.34 3.20 -2.78
N ARG A 140 2.12 2.64 -2.77
CA ARG A 140 1.73 1.23 -2.87
C ARG A 140 1.95 0.40 -1.62
N ASP A 141 2.99 0.67 -0.86
CA ASP A 141 3.30 -0.01 0.39
C ASP A 141 3.33 1.01 1.55
N PHE A 142 2.27 1.88 1.59
CA PHE A 142 2.09 2.91 2.60
C PHE A 142 1.53 2.32 3.89
N HIS A 143 2.37 1.62 4.61
CA HIS A 143 2.06 1.02 5.90
C HIS A 143 3.14 1.33 6.93
N VAL A 144 2.79 1.22 8.19
CA VAL A 144 3.62 1.73 9.31
C VAL A 144 5.00 1.08 9.43
N SER A 145 5.19 -0.14 8.91
CA SER A 145 6.51 -0.79 8.89
C SER A 145 7.46 -0.20 7.85
N ASN A 146 6.94 0.56 6.87
CA ASN A 146 7.72 1.31 5.88
C ASN A 146 7.85 2.80 6.24
N MET A 147 7.69 3.11 7.53
CA MET A 147 7.80 4.46 8.07
C MET A 147 8.78 4.46 9.24
N MET A 148 9.83 5.25 9.15
CA MET A 148 10.83 5.38 10.20
C MET A 148 10.55 6.64 11.03
N PHE A 149 10.73 6.53 12.34
CA PHE A 149 10.65 7.69 13.24
C PHE A 149 12.05 8.24 13.49
N TYR A 150 12.37 9.36 12.88
CA TYR A 150 13.69 9.96 12.91
C TYR A 150 13.64 11.45 13.22
N LYS A 151 14.38 11.89 14.25
CA LYS A 151 14.45 13.32 14.68
C LYS A 151 13.07 13.98 14.77
N ASN A 152 12.12 13.33 15.46
CA ASN A 152 10.72 13.77 15.61
C ASN A 152 9.91 13.91 14.31
N LYS A 153 10.38 13.35 13.20
CA LYS A 153 9.71 13.31 11.91
C LYS A 153 9.46 11.86 11.50
N ILE A 154 8.56 11.69 10.53
CA ILE A 154 8.31 10.40 9.91
C ILE A 154 8.97 10.41 8.53
N ALA A 155 9.83 9.43 8.27
CA ALA A 155 10.45 9.20 6.98
C ALA A 155 9.78 8.02 6.27
N LEU A 156 9.58 8.13 4.96
CA LEU A 156 9.08 7.05 4.11
C LEU A 156 10.25 6.29 3.51
N ILE A 157 10.20 4.96 3.61
CA ILE A 157 11.16 4.04 2.99
C ILE A 157 10.44 3.09 2.02
N ASP A 158 11.19 2.33 1.24
CA ASP A 158 10.65 1.32 0.31
C ASP A 158 9.74 1.90 -0.80
N SER A 159 10.14 3.07 -1.33
CA SER A 159 9.33 3.90 -2.24
C SER A 159 9.46 3.55 -3.73
N GLN A 160 10.37 2.64 -4.13
CA GLN A 160 10.75 2.36 -5.52
C GLN A 160 9.60 1.89 -6.43
N ASP A 161 8.54 1.39 -5.82
CA ASP A 161 7.36 0.87 -6.51
C ASP A 161 6.21 1.89 -6.65
N ALA A 162 6.45 3.15 -6.24
CA ALA A 162 5.46 4.21 -6.32
C ALA A 162 4.94 4.41 -7.76
N VAL A 163 3.68 4.85 -7.85
CA VAL A 163 2.95 5.01 -9.11
C VAL A 163 1.96 6.18 -9.02
N LEU A 164 1.36 6.55 -10.15
CA LEU A 164 0.17 7.40 -10.19
C LEU A 164 -1.08 6.52 -10.12
N GLY A 165 -1.88 6.68 -9.08
CA GLY A 165 -3.02 5.81 -8.83
C GLY A 165 -4.18 6.49 -8.09
N ASN A 166 -5.17 5.68 -7.74
CA ASN A 166 -6.34 6.11 -7.01
C ASN A 166 -5.96 6.59 -5.59
N PRO A 167 -6.45 7.76 -5.13
CA PRO A 167 -6.09 8.35 -3.84
C PRO A 167 -6.50 7.50 -2.61
N ALA A 168 -7.47 6.60 -2.76
CA ALA A 168 -7.88 5.73 -1.66
C ALA A 168 -6.91 4.56 -1.41
N TYR A 169 -6.00 4.23 -2.36
CA TYR A 169 -5.16 3.03 -2.26
C TYR A 169 -4.23 3.03 -1.05
N ASP A 170 -3.49 4.10 -0.83
CA ASP A 170 -2.52 4.18 0.28
C ASP A 170 -3.23 4.32 1.63
N LEU A 171 -4.41 4.95 1.68
CA LEU A 171 -5.22 4.98 2.88
C LEU A 171 -5.72 3.56 3.24
N ALA A 172 -6.18 2.78 2.26
CA ALA A 172 -6.53 1.37 2.46
C ALA A 172 -5.31 0.55 2.94
N SER A 173 -4.12 0.84 2.40
CA SER A 173 -2.88 0.21 2.83
C SER A 173 -2.54 0.50 4.29
N LEU A 174 -2.83 1.71 4.77
CA LEU A 174 -2.57 2.15 6.14
C LEU A 174 -3.60 1.61 7.14
N ILE A 175 -4.90 1.70 6.80
CA ILE A 175 -5.99 1.34 7.70
C ILE A 175 -6.13 -0.19 7.83
N ASP A 176 -5.98 -0.90 6.73
CA ASP A 176 -6.11 -2.36 6.66
C ASP A 176 -4.74 -3.06 6.60
N ASP A 177 -3.77 -2.53 7.37
CA ASP A 177 -2.50 -3.22 7.56
C ASP A 177 -2.68 -4.49 8.39
N VAL A 178 -2.42 -5.63 7.77
CA VAL A 178 -2.54 -6.96 8.39
C VAL A 178 -1.59 -7.21 9.58
N ARG A 179 -0.62 -6.34 9.78
CA ARG A 179 0.36 -6.43 10.87
C ARG A 179 -0.17 -5.81 12.16
N ILE A 180 -1.21 -4.94 12.07
CA ILE A 180 -1.80 -4.26 13.23
C ILE A 180 -3.28 -4.60 13.32
N LYS A 181 -3.63 -5.35 14.37
CA LYS A 181 -5.04 -5.59 14.69
C LYS A 181 -5.65 -4.33 15.30
N THR A 182 -6.63 -3.77 14.62
CA THR A 182 -7.40 -2.60 15.07
C THR A 182 -8.90 -2.90 15.07
N SER A 183 -9.66 -2.22 15.94
CA SER A 183 -11.13 -2.34 15.93
C SER A 183 -11.74 -1.62 14.73
N ASN A 184 -12.93 -2.06 14.31
CA ASN A 184 -13.66 -1.41 13.21
C ASN A 184 -14.00 0.05 13.55
N SER A 185 -14.34 0.35 14.80
CA SER A 185 -14.58 1.71 15.27
C SER A 185 -13.35 2.60 15.14
N PHE A 186 -12.15 2.08 15.46
CA PHE A 186 -10.90 2.82 15.29
C PHE A 186 -10.58 3.09 13.81
N LYS A 187 -10.79 2.10 12.92
CA LYS A 187 -10.61 2.25 11.48
C LYS A 187 -11.55 3.30 10.89
N SER A 188 -12.85 3.23 11.26
CA SER A 188 -13.84 4.22 10.85
C SER A 188 -13.47 5.62 11.32
N ASN A 189 -12.91 5.75 12.52
CA ASN A 189 -12.45 7.04 13.04
C ASN A 189 -11.27 7.59 12.24
N ILE A 190 -10.28 6.75 11.86
CA ILE A 190 -9.17 7.17 10.99
C ILE A 190 -9.69 7.65 9.63
N LEU A 191 -10.61 6.90 9.02
CA LEU A 191 -11.22 7.28 7.73
C LEU A 191 -11.97 8.62 7.83
N LYS A 192 -12.79 8.81 8.86
CA LYS A 192 -13.50 10.08 9.12
C LYS A 192 -12.52 11.23 9.32
N VAL A 193 -11.46 11.04 10.10
CA VAL A 193 -10.41 12.06 10.29
C VAL A 193 -9.74 12.42 8.97
N PHE A 194 -9.47 11.44 8.11
CA PHE A 194 -8.90 11.73 6.79
C PHE A 194 -9.86 12.54 5.92
N LEU A 195 -11.10 12.12 5.77
CA LEU A 195 -12.10 12.77 4.91
C LEU A 195 -12.38 14.21 5.36
N SER A 196 -12.63 14.41 6.66
CA SER A 196 -12.92 15.74 7.21
C SER A 196 -11.74 16.70 7.19
N SER A 197 -10.53 16.21 7.52
CA SER A 197 -9.33 17.05 7.58
C SER A 197 -8.88 17.53 6.19
N TYR A 198 -9.15 16.75 5.16
CA TYR A 198 -8.67 17.02 3.79
C TYR A 198 -9.79 17.41 2.83
N LYS A 199 -11.03 17.61 3.34
CA LYS A 199 -12.23 18.12 2.63
C LYS A 199 -12.40 17.44 1.26
N TYR A 200 -12.50 16.12 1.27
CA TYR A 200 -12.67 15.37 0.02
C TYR A 200 -14.03 15.70 -0.60
N LYS A 201 -14.07 16.15 -1.87
CA LYS A 201 -15.28 16.67 -2.51
C LYS A 201 -16.43 15.67 -2.63
N ASN A 202 -16.12 14.39 -2.78
CA ASN A 202 -17.11 13.33 -2.91
C ASN A 202 -16.72 12.13 -2.01
N GLU A 203 -17.15 12.22 -0.76
CA GLU A 203 -16.82 11.21 0.25
C GLU A 203 -17.40 9.84 -0.10
N THR A 204 -18.61 9.79 -0.65
CA THR A 204 -19.25 8.51 -1.04
C THR A 204 -18.43 7.77 -2.09
N GLN A 205 -17.95 8.46 -3.12
CA GLN A 205 -17.08 7.84 -4.13
C GLN A 205 -15.73 7.42 -3.54
N PHE A 206 -15.21 8.21 -2.59
CA PHE A 206 -13.96 7.86 -1.93
C PHE A 206 -14.09 6.61 -1.07
N ILE A 207 -15.17 6.50 -0.29
CA ILE A 207 -15.47 5.33 0.54
C ILE A 207 -15.64 4.07 -0.34
N ASN A 208 -16.43 4.17 -1.43
CA ASN A 208 -16.56 3.08 -2.39
C ASN A 208 -15.19 2.61 -2.92
N ASP A 209 -14.34 3.51 -3.36
CA ASP A 209 -13.04 3.15 -3.90
C ASP A 209 -12.08 2.64 -2.82
N PHE A 210 -12.18 3.18 -1.60
CA PHE A 210 -11.43 2.68 -0.44
C PHE A 210 -11.78 1.20 -0.14
N GLU A 211 -13.06 0.85 -0.08
CA GLU A 211 -13.52 -0.50 0.20
C GLU A 211 -13.09 -1.47 -0.91
N ILE A 212 -13.32 -1.11 -2.17
CA ILE A 212 -12.89 -1.93 -3.32
C ILE A 212 -11.38 -2.16 -3.30
N LEU A 213 -10.59 -1.11 -3.11
CA LEU A 213 -9.13 -1.20 -3.13
C LEU A 213 -8.60 -1.94 -1.91
N SER A 214 -9.28 -1.86 -0.77
CA SER A 214 -8.95 -2.68 0.40
C SER A 214 -9.16 -4.17 0.11
N VAL A 215 -10.27 -4.57 -0.52
CA VAL A 215 -10.49 -5.96 -0.95
C VAL A 215 -9.40 -6.41 -1.92
N LEU A 216 -9.19 -5.68 -3.02
CA LEU A 216 -8.20 -6.04 -4.04
C LEU A 216 -6.79 -6.17 -3.46
N ARG A 217 -6.44 -5.27 -2.54
CA ARG A 217 -5.15 -5.30 -1.84
C ARG A 217 -5.04 -6.47 -0.88
N ASN A 218 -6.07 -6.80 -0.11
CA ASN A 218 -6.04 -7.94 0.80
C ASN A 218 -5.97 -9.27 0.03
N LEU A 219 -6.66 -9.42 -1.10
CA LEU A 219 -6.49 -10.56 -2.00
C LEU A 219 -5.03 -10.68 -2.48
N LYS A 220 -4.41 -9.57 -2.93
CA LYS A 220 -2.98 -9.52 -3.26
C LYS A 220 -2.11 -10.03 -2.10
N ILE A 221 -2.35 -9.54 -0.88
CA ILE A 221 -1.58 -9.91 0.32
C ILE A 221 -1.69 -11.39 0.63
N ILE A 222 -2.90 -11.96 0.60
CA ILE A 222 -3.14 -13.39 0.82
C ILE A 222 -2.34 -14.22 -0.21
N GLY A 223 -2.40 -13.82 -1.49
CA GLY A 223 -1.61 -14.46 -2.54
C GLY A 223 -0.10 -14.36 -2.33
N ILE A 224 0.41 -13.18 -1.98
CA ILE A 224 1.84 -12.96 -1.68
C ILE A 224 2.28 -13.81 -0.49
N PHE A 225 1.54 -13.82 0.61
CA PHE A 225 1.91 -14.57 1.82
C PHE A 225 1.93 -16.08 1.56
N THR A 226 0.97 -16.58 0.80
CA THR A 226 0.98 -18.00 0.38
C THR A 226 2.18 -18.30 -0.51
N ARG A 227 2.50 -17.41 -1.46
CA ARG A 227 3.70 -17.55 -2.31
C ARG A 227 4.98 -17.57 -1.48
N LEU A 228 5.14 -16.62 -0.54
CA LEU A 228 6.30 -16.55 0.34
C LEU A 228 6.46 -17.82 1.19
N ALA A 229 5.34 -18.39 1.67
CA ALA A 229 5.38 -19.62 2.44
C ALA A 229 5.76 -20.84 1.60
N ASN A 230 5.16 -20.98 0.41
CA ASN A 230 5.32 -22.18 -0.42
C ASN A 230 6.62 -22.16 -1.23
N ARG A 231 6.93 -21.02 -1.89
CA ARG A 231 8.11 -20.87 -2.74
C ARG A 231 9.36 -20.55 -1.93
N ASP A 232 9.24 -19.55 -1.04
CA ASP A 232 10.40 -18.95 -0.36
C ASP A 232 10.58 -19.48 1.07
N LYS A 233 9.77 -20.51 1.47
CA LYS A 233 9.80 -21.19 2.78
C LYS A 233 9.58 -20.29 3.99
N LYS A 234 9.05 -19.08 3.79
CA LYS A 234 8.79 -18.07 4.83
C LYS A 234 7.42 -18.29 5.49
N LYS A 235 7.21 -19.43 6.16
CA LYS A 235 5.91 -19.86 6.76
C LYS A 235 5.32 -18.87 7.77
N LYS A 236 6.12 -17.97 8.37
CA LYS A 236 5.64 -16.99 9.35
C LYS A 236 4.52 -16.09 8.81
N TYR A 237 4.46 -15.85 7.50
CA TYR A 237 3.44 -15.01 6.89
C TYR A 237 2.05 -15.65 6.84
N LEU A 238 1.94 -16.98 6.91
CA LEU A 238 0.64 -17.68 6.93
C LEU A 238 -0.22 -17.28 8.13
N LYS A 239 0.39 -16.92 9.26
CA LYS A 239 -0.31 -16.47 10.47
C LYS A 239 -1.09 -15.18 10.27
N LEU A 240 -0.79 -14.39 9.24
CA LEU A 240 -1.45 -13.12 8.92
C LEU A 240 -2.66 -13.29 7.98
N ILE A 241 -2.77 -14.41 7.27
CA ILE A 241 -3.84 -14.68 6.31
C ILE A 241 -5.24 -14.64 6.95
N PRO A 242 -5.50 -15.26 8.13
CA PRO A 242 -6.84 -15.20 8.75
C PRO A 242 -7.28 -13.76 9.03
N TYR A 243 -6.36 -12.88 9.41
CA TYR A 243 -6.71 -11.48 9.63
C TYR A 243 -6.94 -10.72 8.33
N ALA A 244 -6.20 -11.02 7.25
CA ALA A 244 -6.47 -10.46 5.92
C ALA A 244 -7.88 -10.84 5.43
N TRP A 245 -8.33 -12.07 5.67
CA TRP A 245 -9.72 -12.48 5.42
C TRP A 245 -10.71 -11.68 6.25
N LYS A 246 -10.51 -11.58 7.56
CA LYS A 246 -11.37 -10.78 8.43
C LYS A 246 -11.50 -9.32 7.97
N LEU A 247 -10.44 -8.76 7.37
CA LEU A 247 -10.48 -7.40 6.81
C LEU A 247 -11.42 -7.33 5.59
N ILE A 248 -11.43 -8.35 4.74
CA ILE A 248 -12.36 -8.44 3.61
C ILE A 248 -13.80 -8.60 4.10
N ASP A 249 -14.04 -9.50 5.06
CA ASP A 249 -15.38 -9.79 5.60
C ASP A 249 -16.02 -8.57 6.31
N ASN A 250 -15.20 -7.68 6.88
CA ASN A 250 -15.70 -6.50 7.59
C ASN A 250 -16.08 -5.32 6.66
N LEU A 251 -15.87 -5.45 5.35
CA LEU A 251 -16.23 -4.40 4.40
C LEU A 251 -17.66 -4.55 3.93
N SER A 252 -18.37 -3.43 3.73
CA SER A 252 -19.77 -3.40 3.34
C SER A 252 -20.07 -3.96 1.95
N LEU A 253 -19.03 -4.29 1.17
CA LEU A 253 -19.12 -4.89 -0.16
C LEU A 253 -19.78 -6.28 -0.20
N ILE A 254 -20.10 -6.87 0.96
CA ILE A 254 -20.81 -8.15 1.07
C ILE A 254 -22.26 -8.05 0.53
N HIS A 255 -22.73 -6.85 0.21
CA HIS A 255 -24.08 -6.57 -0.28
C HIS A 255 -24.14 -6.18 -1.77
N ILE A 256 -23.06 -6.45 -2.55
CA ILE A 256 -23.05 -6.25 -4.01
C ILE A 256 -23.22 -7.58 -4.74
#